data_6077b74170f3443b98b992989261383f
#
_entry.id   6077b74170f3443b98b992989261383f
#
_cell.length_a   1.000
_cell.length_b   1.000
_cell.length_c   1.000
_cell.angle_alpha   90.00
_cell.angle_beta   90.00
_cell.angle_gamma   90.00
#
_symmetry.space_group_name_H-M   'P 1'
#
loop_
_entity.id
_entity.type
_entity.pdbx_description
1 polymer ?
#
loop_
_entity_poly.entity_id
_entity_poly.type
_entity_poly.pdbx_seq_one_letter_code
_entity_poly.pdbx_strand_id
1 'polypeptide(L)'
;MTKRFLLAISAIIIIGSAYSQYPPVFKNSIYGHNQKVGHYANVRGFKMYYEIYGKGEPLILIHGNGGSINNFSGQIAYFAKNYQVIVVDSRAHGKSVDTGDSLSYEMMAEDFNRLLDELHIKSCNVIGWSDGGNNGLLLAIHHPDKIKN
;
A
#
# COMPACT_ATOMS: atom_id res chain seq x y z
N MET A 1 41.33 -6.58 -25.38
CA MET A 1 40.65 -6.42 -24.09
C MET A 1 39.72 -5.20 -24.04
N THR A 2 39.73 -4.28 -24.98
CA THR A 2 39.02 -2.98 -24.96
C THR A 2 37.55 -3.01 -25.42
N LYS A 3 37.15 -4.00 -26.25
CA LYS A 3 35.76 -4.07 -26.77
C LYS A 3 34.67 -4.54 -25.76
N ARG A 4 35.05 -5.34 -24.76
CA ARG A 4 34.09 -5.86 -23.78
C ARG A 4 33.70 -4.82 -22.70
N PHE A 5 34.58 -3.85 -22.43
CA PHE A 5 34.33 -2.80 -21.44
C PHE A 5 33.36 -1.70 -21.96
N LEU A 6 33.44 -1.40 -23.27
CA LEU A 6 32.52 -0.42 -23.90
C LEU A 6 31.07 -0.94 -23.98
N LEU A 7 30.85 -2.25 -24.17
CA LEU A 7 29.53 -2.85 -24.23
C LEU A 7 28.84 -2.83 -22.86
N ALA A 8 29.58 -3.01 -21.74
CA ALA A 8 29.03 -2.96 -20.38
C ALA A 8 28.60 -1.53 -19.99
N ILE A 9 29.37 -0.51 -20.38
CA ILE A 9 29.03 0.90 -20.11
C ILE A 9 27.80 1.34 -20.92
N SER A 10 27.67 0.88 -22.18
CA SER A 10 26.50 1.17 -23.02
C SER A 10 25.21 0.57 -22.45
N ALA A 11 25.28 -0.64 -21.88
CA ALA A 11 24.11 -1.29 -21.25
C ALA A 11 23.65 -0.55 -19.98
N ILE A 12 24.58 -0.05 -19.16
CA ILE A 12 24.25 0.70 -17.95
C ILE A 12 23.60 2.06 -18.28
N ILE A 13 24.06 2.74 -19.33
CA ILE A 13 23.49 4.01 -19.79
C ILE A 13 22.07 3.82 -20.36
N ILE A 14 21.79 2.71 -21.04
CA ILE A 14 20.45 2.40 -21.56
C ILE A 14 19.47 2.12 -20.41
N ILE A 15 19.89 1.43 -19.35
CA ILE A 15 19.05 1.17 -18.17
C ILE A 15 18.77 2.49 -17.43
N GLY A 16 19.77 3.34 -17.25
CA GLY A 16 19.60 4.66 -16.60
C GLY A 16 18.64 5.59 -17.34
N SER A 17 18.64 5.60 -18.68
CA SER A 17 17.71 6.41 -19.48
C SER A 17 16.29 5.86 -19.52
N ALA A 18 16.09 4.55 -19.38
CA ALA A 18 14.76 3.95 -19.30
C ALA A 18 14.02 4.30 -18.01
N TYR A 19 14.72 4.41 -16.88
CA TYR A 19 14.11 4.82 -15.61
C TYR A 19 13.68 6.30 -15.58
N SER A 20 14.28 7.16 -16.41
CA SER A 20 13.93 8.58 -16.45
C SER A 20 12.68 8.91 -17.30
N GLN A 21 12.16 7.94 -18.06
CA GLN A 21 11.01 8.13 -18.95
C GLN A 21 9.66 7.91 -18.29
N TYR A 22 9.61 7.38 -17.06
CA TYR A 22 8.36 7.30 -16.30
C TYR A 22 8.20 8.59 -15.49
N PRO A 23 7.24 9.46 -15.85
CA PRO A 23 6.95 10.63 -15.03
C PRO A 23 6.56 10.15 -13.63
N PRO A 24 6.94 10.84 -12.57
CA PRO A 24 6.44 10.51 -11.23
C PRO A 24 4.92 10.62 -11.26
N VAL A 25 4.25 9.48 -11.28
CA VAL A 25 2.79 9.33 -11.42
C VAL A 25 2.01 10.06 -10.31
N PHE A 26 2.71 10.59 -9.30
CA PHE A 26 2.12 10.98 -8.03
C PHE A 26 2.17 12.46 -7.71
N LYS A 27 2.73 13.30 -8.59
CA LYS A 27 2.78 14.75 -8.38
C LYS A 27 1.38 15.34 -8.55
N ASN A 28 0.74 15.73 -7.46
CA ASN A 28 -0.62 16.29 -7.36
C ASN A 28 -1.78 15.27 -7.28
N SER A 29 -1.53 14.07 -6.78
CA SER A 29 -2.62 13.13 -6.48
C SER A 29 -3.47 13.62 -5.31
N ILE A 30 -4.80 13.48 -5.42
CA ILE A 30 -5.72 13.70 -4.30
C ILE A 30 -5.64 12.55 -3.26
N TYR A 31 -5.21 11.35 -3.70
CA TYR A 31 -5.17 10.16 -2.87
C TYR A 31 -4.14 10.29 -1.74
N GLY A 32 -4.53 9.92 -0.53
CA GLY A 32 -3.77 10.17 0.70
C GLY A 32 -4.03 11.55 1.31
N HIS A 33 -4.74 12.43 0.60
CA HIS A 33 -5.06 13.79 1.05
C HIS A 33 -6.54 14.16 0.87
N ASN A 34 -7.39 13.21 0.53
CA ASN A 34 -8.79 13.44 0.23
C ASN A 34 -9.63 13.53 1.51
N GLN A 35 -9.81 14.74 2.03
CA GLN A 35 -10.56 15.00 3.25
C GLN A 35 -12.04 14.56 3.18
N LYS A 36 -12.60 14.36 1.98
CA LYS A 36 -14.00 13.94 1.81
C LYS A 36 -14.22 12.46 2.12
N VAL A 37 -13.18 11.64 1.99
CA VAL A 37 -13.23 10.17 2.13
C VAL A 37 -12.15 9.64 3.08
N GLY A 38 -11.36 10.53 3.66
CA GLY A 38 -10.28 10.19 4.60
C GLY A 38 -10.82 10.07 6.02
N HIS A 39 -10.45 8.99 6.68
CA HIS A 39 -10.87 8.65 8.04
C HIS A 39 -9.69 8.14 8.87
N TYR A 40 -9.90 8.06 10.17
CA TYR A 40 -8.98 7.43 11.12
C TYR A 40 -9.71 6.33 11.89
N ALA A 41 -9.10 5.16 11.98
CA ALA A 41 -9.50 4.08 12.88
C ALA A 41 -8.55 4.01 14.08
N ASN A 42 -9.06 3.67 15.25
CA ASN A 42 -8.24 3.39 16.43
C ASN A 42 -7.75 1.94 16.36
N VAL A 43 -6.50 1.77 15.99
CA VAL A 43 -5.89 0.46 15.76
C VAL A 43 -4.75 0.27 16.75
N ARG A 44 -4.91 -0.67 17.69
CA ARG A 44 -3.84 -1.14 18.58
C ARG A 44 -2.92 -0.04 19.14
N GLY A 45 -3.51 1.08 19.63
CA GLY A 45 -2.79 2.16 20.31
C GLY A 45 -2.39 3.34 19.44
N PHE A 46 -2.67 3.33 18.15
CA PHE A 46 -2.47 4.47 17.27
C PHE A 46 -3.69 4.74 16.38
N LYS A 47 -3.67 5.85 15.65
CA LYS A 47 -4.70 6.20 14.68
C LYS A 47 -4.21 5.87 13.27
N MET A 48 -4.79 4.84 12.66
CA MET A 48 -4.52 4.45 11.29
C MET A 48 -5.36 5.29 10.34
N TYR A 49 -4.71 5.98 9.40
CA TYR A 49 -5.39 6.72 8.35
C TYR A 49 -5.73 5.81 7.18
N TYR A 50 -6.95 5.97 6.66
CA TYR A 50 -7.41 5.25 5.48
C TYR A 50 -8.38 6.09 4.66
N GLU A 51 -8.54 5.72 3.40
CA GLU A 51 -9.52 6.28 2.47
C GLU A 51 -10.29 5.15 1.82
N ILE A 52 -11.60 5.36 1.54
CA ILE A 52 -12.45 4.36 0.88
C ILE A 52 -13.00 4.94 -0.41
N TYR A 53 -12.84 4.18 -1.51
CA TYR A 53 -13.28 4.55 -2.83
C TYR A 53 -14.11 3.46 -3.49
N GLY A 54 -15.11 3.85 -4.27
CA GLY A 54 -15.98 2.91 -4.98
C GLY A 54 -16.95 2.17 -4.06
N LYS A 55 -17.56 1.13 -4.62
CA LYS A 55 -18.52 0.24 -3.95
C LYS A 55 -18.36 -1.17 -4.52
N GLY A 56 -18.76 -2.17 -3.77
CA GLY A 56 -18.72 -3.57 -4.19
C GLY A 56 -17.96 -4.44 -3.21
N GLU A 57 -17.29 -5.45 -3.71
CA GLU A 57 -16.50 -6.37 -2.90
C GLU A 57 -15.28 -5.65 -2.30
N PRO A 58 -14.99 -5.83 -1.00
CA PRO A 58 -13.86 -5.18 -0.36
C PRO A 58 -12.52 -5.60 -0.96
N LEU A 59 -11.66 -4.60 -1.22
CA LEU A 59 -10.28 -4.74 -1.68
C LEU A 59 -9.39 -3.80 -0.87
N ILE A 60 -8.46 -4.34 -0.09
CA ILE A 60 -7.45 -3.54 0.62
C ILE A 60 -6.17 -3.41 -0.20
N LEU A 61 -5.62 -2.19 -0.29
CA LEU A 61 -4.34 -1.91 -0.91
C LEU A 61 -3.32 -1.51 0.16
N ILE A 62 -2.20 -2.25 0.24
CA ILE A 62 -1.15 -2.09 1.26
C ILE A 62 0.16 -1.70 0.58
N HIS A 63 0.65 -0.49 0.87
CA HIS A 63 1.89 0.04 0.29
C HIS A 63 3.16 -0.57 0.92
N GLY A 64 4.30 -0.36 0.25
CA GLY A 64 5.61 -0.77 0.73
C GLY A 64 6.24 0.19 1.74
N ASN A 65 7.40 -0.18 2.27
CA ASN A 65 8.15 0.64 3.23
C ASN A 65 8.45 2.03 2.65
N GLY A 66 8.36 3.05 3.51
CA GLY A 66 8.53 4.47 3.13
C GLY A 66 7.43 5.01 2.22
N GLY A 67 6.39 4.20 1.95
CA GLY A 67 5.26 4.58 1.09
C GLY A 67 4.10 5.22 1.83
N SER A 68 2.99 5.38 1.10
CA SER A 68 1.71 5.87 1.60
C SER A 68 0.59 5.51 0.61
N ILE A 69 -0.64 5.85 0.91
CA ILE A 69 -1.79 5.75 0.00
C ILE A 69 -1.48 6.28 -1.40
N ASN A 70 -0.71 7.37 -1.49
CA ASN A 70 -0.35 8.00 -2.76
C ASN A 70 0.37 7.06 -3.75
N ASN A 71 1.03 6.01 -3.27
CA ASN A 71 1.69 5.02 -4.12
C ASN A 71 0.72 4.24 -5.02
N PHE A 72 -0.56 4.18 -4.65
CA PHE A 72 -1.61 3.53 -5.41
C PHE A 72 -2.44 4.49 -6.29
N SER A 73 -2.00 5.71 -6.50
CA SER A 73 -2.76 6.74 -7.24
C SER A 73 -3.20 6.28 -8.64
N GLY A 74 -2.40 5.46 -9.31
CA GLY A 74 -2.75 4.91 -10.62
C GLY A 74 -3.77 3.75 -10.57
N GLN A 75 -3.84 3.04 -9.46
CA GLN A 75 -4.64 1.82 -9.30
C GLN A 75 -6.00 2.10 -8.67
N ILE A 76 -6.09 3.06 -7.74
CA ILE A 76 -7.31 3.34 -6.97
C ILE A 76 -8.50 3.59 -7.89
N ALA A 77 -8.37 4.51 -8.86
CA ALA A 77 -9.46 4.85 -9.77
C ALA A 77 -9.89 3.68 -10.67
N TYR A 78 -8.97 2.79 -11.00
CA TYR A 78 -9.25 1.59 -11.78
C TYR A 78 -10.08 0.59 -10.99
N PHE A 79 -9.62 0.20 -9.80
CA PHE A 79 -10.29 -0.79 -8.98
C PHE A 79 -11.60 -0.27 -8.38
N ALA A 80 -11.70 1.03 -8.05
CA ALA A 80 -12.91 1.65 -7.51
C ALA A 80 -14.14 1.59 -8.44
N LYS A 81 -13.96 1.17 -9.70
CA LYS A 81 -15.08 0.93 -10.62
C LYS A 81 -15.91 -0.29 -10.24
N ASN A 82 -15.27 -1.32 -9.62
CA ASN A 82 -15.90 -2.62 -9.35
C ASN A 82 -15.72 -3.09 -7.89
N TYR A 83 -14.86 -2.43 -7.12
CA TYR A 83 -14.54 -2.80 -5.74
C TYR A 83 -14.78 -1.64 -4.78
N GLN A 84 -15.06 -1.98 -3.53
CA GLN A 84 -14.88 -1.06 -2.41
C GLN A 84 -13.39 -1.09 -2.05
N VAL A 85 -12.63 -0.12 -2.59
CA VAL A 85 -11.18 -0.02 -2.40
C VAL A 85 -10.88 0.69 -1.08
N ILE A 86 -10.24 -0.03 -0.16
CA ILE A 86 -9.74 0.48 1.11
C ILE A 86 -8.25 0.68 0.94
N VAL A 87 -7.78 1.93 0.98
CA VAL A 87 -6.36 2.24 0.92
C VAL A 87 -5.91 2.80 2.25
N VAL A 88 -4.77 2.37 2.74
CA VAL A 88 -4.31 2.65 4.10
C VAL A 88 -2.91 3.24 4.10
N ASP A 89 -2.65 4.13 5.03
CA ASP A 89 -1.30 4.44 5.47
C ASP A 89 -0.94 3.45 6.59
N SER A 90 0.06 2.61 6.36
CA SER A 90 0.53 1.62 7.33
C SER A 90 1.08 2.31 8.58
N ARG A 91 1.18 1.58 9.70
CA ARG A 91 1.77 2.07 10.97
C ARG A 91 3.09 2.80 10.70
N ALA A 92 3.28 3.97 11.32
CA ALA A 92 4.44 4.86 11.18
C ALA A 92 4.69 5.39 9.75
N HIS A 93 3.69 5.32 8.85
CA HIS A 93 3.78 5.82 7.49
C HIS A 93 2.66 6.84 7.19
N GLY A 94 2.93 7.75 6.26
CA GLY A 94 1.95 8.73 5.80
C GLY A 94 1.35 9.52 6.96
N LYS A 95 0.03 9.42 7.12
CA LYS A 95 -0.72 10.07 8.21
C LYS A 95 -0.97 9.17 9.42
N SER A 96 -0.55 7.91 9.38
CA SER A 96 -0.65 6.95 10.48
C SER A 96 0.55 7.09 11.40
N VAL A 97 0.54 8.14 12.22
CA VAL A 97 1.64 8.44 13.15
C VAL A 97 1.63 7.43 14.29
N ASP A 98 2.76 6.77 14.49
CA ASP A 98 3.06 5.93 15.65
C ASP A 98 4.43 6.32 16.21
N THR A 99 4.52 6.39 17.51
CA THR A 99 5.74 6.76 18.26
C THR A 99 6.42 5.55 18.91
N GLY A 100 6.01 4.33 18.55
CA GLY A 100 6.61 3.09 19.03
C GLY A 100 8.03 2.91 18.49
N ASP A 101 8.87 2.22 19.29
CA ASP A 101 10.31 2.06 19.01
C ASP A 101 10.62 0.90 18.06
N SER A 102 9.63 0.08 17.70
CA SER A 102 9.83 -1.09 16.84
C SER A 102 8.67 -1.32 15.88
N LEU A 103 8.98 -1.86 14.72
CA LEU A 103 8.03 -2.31 13.72
C LEU A 103 8.34 -3.75 13.33
N SER A 104 7.31 -4.58 13.19
CA SER A 104 7.43 -5.90 12.56
C SER A 104 6.27 -6.13 11.58
N TYR A 105 6.48 -7.06 10.65
CA TYR A 105 5.41 -7.43 9.71
C TYR A 105 4.21 -8.07 10.42
N GLU A 106 4.47 -8.89 11.45
CA GLU A 106 3.42 -9.49 12.28
C GLU A 106 2.57 -8.42 12.97
N MET A 107 3.23 -7.40 13.53
CA MET A 107 2.54 -6.27 14.16
C MET A 107 1.66 -5.54 13.16
N MET A 108 2.17 -5.25 11.96
CA MET A 108 1.41 -4.56 10.92
C MET A 108 0.28 -5.43 10.35
N ALA A 109 0.47 -6.75 10.20
CA ALA A 109 -0.59 -7.66 9.78
C ALA A 109 -1.76 -7.64 10.77
N GLU A 110 -1.47 -7.67 12.10
CA GLU A 110 -2.49 -7.52 13.13
C GLU A 110 -3.19 -6.15 13.12
N ASP A 111 -2.48 -5.09 12.71
CA ASP A 111 -3.08 -3.77 12.55
C ASP A 111 -4.12 -3.78 11.41
N PHE A 112 -3.81 -4.42 10.27
CA PHE A 112 -4.78 -4.56 9.17
C PHE A 112 -5.96 -5.45 9.55
N ASN A 113 -5.74 -6.56 10.26
CA ASN A 113 -6.83 -7.36 10.81
C ASN A 113 -7.76 -6.51 11.69
N ARG A 114 -7.18 -5.72 12.61
CA ARG A 114 -7.96 -4.84 13.47
C ARG A 114 -8.69 -3.75 12.69
N LEU A 115 -8.08 -3.17 11.66
CA LEU A 115 -8.76 -2.22 10.78
C LEU A 115 -9.97 -2.85 10.10
N LEU A 116 -9.85 -4.08 9.57
CA LEU A 116 -10.97 -4.78 8.93
C LEU A 116 -12.11 -5.04 9.93
N ASP A 117 -11.79 -5.36 11.18
CA ASP A 117 -12.80 -5.51 12.25
C ASP A 117 -13.52 -4.19 12.54
N GLU A 118 -12.78 -3.09 12.68
CA GLU A 118 -13.36 -1.75 12.91
C GLU A 118 -14.26 -1.31 11.75
N LEU A 119 -13.94 -1.72 10.53
CA LEU A 119 -14.74 -1.44 9.34
C LEU A 119 -15.88 -2.45 9.13
N HIS A 120 -16.05 -3.42 10.03
CA HIS A 120 -17.02 -4.52 9.93
C HIS A 120 -16.90 -5.34 8.63
N ILE A 121 -15.67 -5.46 8.11
CA ILE A 121 -15.35 -6.23 6.91
C ILE A 121 -14.99 -7.65 7.33
N LYS A 122 -15.84 -8.61 6.96
CA LYS A 122 -15.63 -10.03 7.28
C LYS A 122 -14.46 -10.61 6.53
N SER A 123 -14.38 -10.31 5.20
CA SER A 123 -13.29 -10.77 4.36
C SER A 123 -13.11 -9.83 3.17
N CYS A 124 -11.89 -9.73 2.64
CA CYS A 124 -11.53 -8.87 1.51
C CYS A 124 -10.50 -9.52 0.58
N ASN A 125 -10.37 -8.97 -0.61
CA ASN A 125 -9.21 -9.20 -1.47
C ASN A 125 -8.06 -8.30 -1.02
N VAL A 126 -6.81 -8.71 -1.28
CA VAL A 126 -5.61 -7.95 -0.88
C VAL A 126 -4.70 -7.74 -2.09
N ILE A 127 -4.23 -6.51 -2.25
CA ILE A 127 -3.11 -6.18 -3.11
C ILE A 127 -2.05 -5.50 -2.25
N GLY A 128 -0.89 -6.13 -2.13
CA GLY A 128 0.27 -5.59 -1.42
C GLY A 128 1.45 -5.36 -2.35
N TRP A 129 2.16 -4.25 -2.16
CA TRP A 129 3.40 -3.98 -2.87
C TRP A 129 4.59 -3.99 -1.91
N SER A 130 5.67 -4.75 -2.25
CA SER A 130 6.88 -4.86 -1.41
C SER A 130 6.52 -5.31 0.01
N ASP A 131 6.85 -4.54 1.05
CA ASP A 131 6.47 -4.81 2.45
C ASP A 131 4.95 -5.01 2.63
N GLY A 132 4.14 -4.30 1.84
CA GLY A 132 2.70 -4.53 1.81
C GLY A 132 2.31 -5.94 1.36
N GLY A 133 3.10 -6.55 0.47
CA GLY A 133 2.95 -7.95 0.07
C GLY A 133 3.25 -8.91 1.23
N ASN A 134 4.34 -8.67 1.98
CA ASN A 134 4.68 -9.46 3.18
C ASN A 134 3.57 -9.36 4.23
N ASN A 135 3.06 -8.16 4.46
CA ASN A 135 1.95 -7.93 5.39
C ASN A 135 0.67 -8.65 4.93
N GLY A 136 0.35 -8.61 3.64
CA GLY A 136 -0.80 -9.32 3.07
C GLY A 136 -0.68 -10.83 3.23
N LEU A 137 0.52 -11.40 3.03
CA LEU A 137 0.79 -12.82 3.23
C LEU A 137 0.64 -13.23 4.71
N LEU A 138 1.19 -12.44 5.64
CA LEU A 138 1.05 -12.72 7.07
C LEU A 138 -0.40 -12.57 7.54
N LEU A 139 -1.13 -11.58 7.03
CA LEU A 139 -2.56 -11.45 7.27
C LEU A 139 -3.31 -12.70 6.80
N ALA A 140 -2.98 -13.24 5.63
CA ALA A 140 -3.60 -14.47 5.11
C ALA A 140 -3.22 -15.72 5.91
N ILE A 141 -2.01 -15.79 6.45
CA ILE A 141 -1.54 -16.92 7.28
C ILE A 141 -2.21 -16.90 8.65
N HIS A 142 -2.27 -15.74 9.30
CA HIS A 142 -2.78 -15.62 10.67
C HIS A 142 -4.30 -15.50 10.72
N HIS A 143 -4.92 -14.91 9.69
CA HIS A 143 -6.36 -14.65 9.59
C HIS A 143 -6.91 -15.10 8.22
N PRO A 144 -6.85 -16.41 7.89
CA PRO A 144 -7.27 -16.92 6.59
C PRO A 144 -8.75 -16.66 6.28
N ASP A 145 -9.59 -16.52 7.29
CA ASP A 145 -10.99 -16.14 7.18
C ASP A 145 -11.22 -14.69 6.72
N LYS A 146 -10.22 -13.83 6.88
CA LYS A 146 -10.25 -12.42 6.44
C LYS A 146 -9.87 -12.24 4.97
N ILE A 147 -9.26 -13.23 4.34
CA ILE A 147 -8.71 -13.09 3.00
C ILE A 147 -9.48 -13.97 2.01
N LYS A 148 -9.86 -13.40 0.88
CA LYS A 148 -10.50 -14.11 -0.22
C LYS A 148 -9.49 -14.52 -1.30
N ASN A 149 -8.64 -13.55 -1.73
CA ASN A 149 -7.58 -13.72 -2.72
C ASN A 149 -6.44 -12.73 -2.47
#